data_bb001f2f2a755d24093a9a1c8c633c63
#
_entry.id   bb001f2f2a755d24093a9a1c8c633c63
#
_cell.length_a   1.000
_cell.length_b   1.000
_cell.length_c   1.000
_cell.angle_alpha   90.00
_cell.angle_beta   90.00
_cell.angle_gamma   90.00
#
_symmetry.space_group_name_H-M   'P 1'
#
loop_
_entity.id
_entity.type
_entity.pdbx_description
1 polymer ?
#
loop_
_entity_poly.entity_id
_entity_poly.type
_entity_poly.pdbx_seq_one_letter_code
_entity_poly.pdbx_strand_id
1 'polypeptide(L)' 'MSVLLIEIGNTALKAACSEGKLLRKTMRYQGEKIIDYITGLLEKEKPDLLVMAS' A
#
# COMPACT_ATOMS: atom_id res chain seq x y z
N MET A 1 4.48 11.74 -9.91
CA MET A 1 3.47 11.57 -8.87
C MET A 1 3.55 10.16 -8.31
N SER A 2 3.70 10.04 -7.02
CA SER A 2 3.78 8.72 -6.38
C SER A 2 2.41 8.30 -5.86
N VAL A 3 2.07 7.05 -6.10
CA VAL A 3 0.77 6.49 -5.72
C VAL A 3 1.00 5.23 -4.91
N LEU A 4 0.32 5.12 -3.79
CA LEU A 4 0.27 3.89 -3.00
C LEU A 4 -1.10 3.26 -3.19
N LEU A 5 -1.11 2.06 -3.74
CA LEU A 5 -2.32 1.28 -3.96
C LEU A 5 -2.40 0.22 -2.88
N ILE A 6 -3.53 0.14 -2.19
CA ILE A 6 -3.73 -0.87 -1.16
C ILE A 6 -5.01 -1.63 -1.44
N GLU A 7 -4.92 -2.95 -1.49
CA GLU A 7 -6.05 -3.84 -1.64
C GLU A 7 -6.17 -4.70 -0.38
N ILE A 8 -7.30 -4.62 0.28
CA ILE A 8 -7.55 -5.36 1.51
C ILE A 8 -8.43 -6.56 1.21
N GLY A 9 -7.88 -7.76 1.34
CA GLY A 9 -8.63 -9.00 1.16
C GLY A 9 -8.95 -9.63 2.51
N ASN A 10 -9.59 -10.80 2.45
CA ASN A 10 -9.99 -11.51 3.66
C ASN A 10 -8.81 -12.05 4.47
N THR A 11 -7.75 -12.46 3.79
CA THR A 11 -6.62 -13.11 4.44
C THR A 11 -5.32 -12.34 4.32
N ALA A 12 -5.26 -11.37 3.42
CA ALA A 12 -4.02 -10.64 3.19
C ALA A 12 -4.31 -9.26 2.64
N LEU A 13 -3.38 -8.37 2.89
CA LEU A 13 -3.36 -7.04 2.31
C LEU A 13 -2.28 -7.02 1.24
N LYS A 14 -2.58 -6.45 0.09
CA LYS A 14 -1.60 -6.25 -0.98
C LYS A 14 -1.40 -4.76 -1.18
N ALA A 15 -0.17 -4.36 -1.39
CA ALA A 15 0.15 -2.96 -1.62
C ALA A 15 1.10 -2.84 -2.80
N ALA A 16 0.98 -1.74 -3.52
CA ALA A 16 1.87 -1.46 -4.65
C ALA A 16 2.21 0.03 -4.65
N CYS A 17 3.48 0.31 -4.90
CA CYS A 17 3.96 1.68 -5.04
C CYS A 17 4.26 1.94 -6.51
N SER A 18 3.74 3.04 -7.04
CA SER A 18 4.03 3.43 -8.41
C SER A 18 4.48 4.88 -8.46
N GLU A 19 5.29 5.19 -9.47
CA GLU A 19 5.74 6.55 -9.74
C GLU A 19 5.46 6.84 -11.21
N GLY A 20 4.49 7.73 -11.45
CA GLY A 20 4.00 7.95 -12.80
C GLY A 20 3.40 6.67 -13.36
N LYS A 21 3.94 6.19 -14.48
CA LYS A 21 3.49 4.94 -15.09
C LYS A 21 4.34 3.74 -14.70
N LEU A 22 5.33 3.96 -13.84
CA LEU A 22 6.27 2.92 -13.46
C LEU A 22 5.88 2.30 -12.12
N LEU A 23 5.68 0.99 -12.12
CA LEU A 23 5.48 0.23 -10.89
C LEU A 23 6.83 0.03 -10.23
N ARG A 24 6.99 0.50 -9.00
CA ARG A 24 8.27 0.43 -8.29
C ARG A 24 8.43 -0.83 -7.49
N LYS A 25 7.40 -1.18 -6.71
CA LYS A 25 7.46 -2.39 -5.89
C LYS A 25 6.07 -2.80 -5.45
N THR A 26 5.95 -4.07 -5.10
CA THR A 26 4.72 -4.61 -4.52
C THR A 26 5.05 -5.25 -3.18
N MET A 27 4.06 -5.26 -2.29
CA MET A 27 4.22 -5.80 -0.96
C MET A 27 2.97 -6.58 -0.58
N ARG A 28 3.13 -7.52 0.34
CA ARG A 28 2.02 -8.29 0.86
C ARG A 28 2.15 -8.40 2.36
N TYR A 29 1.05 -8.25 3.06
CA TYR A 29 1.02 -8.34 4.50
C TYR A 29 -0.08 -9.30 4.94
N GLN A 30 0.27 -10.22 5.84
CA GLN A 30 -0.69 -11.11 6.48
C GLN A 30 -0.56 -10.91 7.98
N GLY A 31 -1.65 -10.52 8.62
CA GLY A 31 -1.65 -10.26 10.05
C GLY A 31 -2.85 -9.45 10.44
N GLU A 32 -2.96 -9.18 11.73
CA GLU A 32 -4.12 -8.49 12.29
C GLU A 32 -3.93 -6.98 12.42
N LYS A 33 -2.69 -6.51 12.34
CA LYS A 33 -2.38 -5.10 12.55
C LYS A 33 -2.34 -4.33 11.23
N ILE A 34 -3.43 -4.40 10.50
CA ILE A 34 -3.53 -3.79 9.17
C ILE A 34 -3.35 -2.28 9.24
N ILE A 35 -3.99 -1.62 10.20
CA ILE A 35 -3.90 -0.16 10.33
C ILE A 35 -2.47 0.27 10.63
N ASP A 36 -1.79 -0.43 11.53
CA ASP A 36 -0.40 -0.15 11.85
C ASP A 36 0.50 -0.31 10.63
N TYR A 37 0.24 -1.37 9.86
CA TYR A 37 1.01 -1.63 8.65
C TYR A 37 0.83 -0.51 7.62
N ILE A 38 -0.41 -0.10 7.39
CA ILE A 38 -0.71 0.99 6.44
C ILE A 38 -0.09 2.30 6.90
N THR A 39 -0.20 2.61 8.18
CA THR A 39 0.39 3.82 8.75
C THR A 39 1.90 3.84 8.52
N GLY A 40 2.56 2.69 8.77
CA GLY A 40 3.99 2.57 8.53
C GLY A 40 4.36 2.78 7.07
N LEU A 41 3.56 2.23 6.15
CA LEU A 41 3.79 2.44 4.72
C LEU A 41 3.65 3.91 4.33
N LEU A 42 2.64 4.59 4.86
CA LEU A 42 2.43 6.00 4.57
C LEU A 42 3.61 6.85 5.05
N GLU A 43 4.13 6.54 6.22
CA GLU A 43 5.28 7.26 6.76
C GLU A 43 6.56 6.99 5.97
N LYS A 44 6.72 5.75 5.51
CA LYS A 44 7.92 5.34 4.79
C LYS A 44 7.92 5.81 3.35
N GLU A 45 6.81 5.60 2.65
CA GLU A 45 6.72 5.88 1.21
C GLU A 45 6.30 7.31 0.90
N LYS A 46 5.58 7.94 1.79
CA LYS A 46 5.09 9.33 1.64
C LYS A 46 4.47 9.57 0.26
N PRO A 47 3.44 8.79 -0.10
CA PRO A 47 2.86 8.93 -1.44
C PRO A 47 2.07 10.24 -1.58
N ASP A 48 1.97 10.71 -2.81
CA ASP A 48 1.12 11.86 -3.12
C ASP A 48 -0.35 11.49 -3.11
N LEU A 49 -0.65 10.24 -3.44
CA LEU A 49 -2.02 9.74 -3.52
C LEU A 49 -2.11 8.34 -2.93
N LEU A 50 -3.14 8.12 -2.14
CA LEU A 50 -3.45 6.80 -1.58
C LEU A 50 -4.75 6.30 -2.21
N VAL A 51 -4.71 5.11 -2.79
CA VAL A 51 -5.89 4.46 -3.35
C VAL A 51 -6.10 3.15 -2.60
N MET A 52 -7.29 2.96 -2.06
CA MET A 52 -7.62 1.76 -1.31
C MET A 52 -8.83 1.07 -1.91
N ALA A 53 -8.78 -0.26 -1.94
CA ALA A 53 -9.87 -1.11 -2.41
C ALA A 53 -10.03 -2.30 -1.48
N SER A 54 -11.22 -2.85 -1.43
CA SER A 54 -11.49 -4.03 -0.61
C SER A 54 -12.37 -5.02 -1.36
#